data_9bf354c26dc5f38ca6636860405ab5a6
#
_entry.id   9bf354c26dc5f38ca6636860405ab5a6
#
_cell.length_a   1.000
_cell.length_b   1.000
_cell.length_c   1.000
_cell.angle_alpha   90.00
_cell.angle_beta   90.00
_cell.angle_gamma   90.00
#
_symmetry.space_group_name_H-M   'P 1'
#
loop_
_entity.id
_entity.type
_entity.pdbx_description
1 polymer ?
#
loop_
_entity_poly.entity_id
_entity_poly.type
_entity_poly.pdbx_seq_one_letter_code
_entity_poly.pdbx_strand_id
1 'polypeptide(L)'
;MTDRSTFQEEKRRLILAASVRVFARKGYHASRVGDIAEEAGIAHGLLYHYFASKEEVLETVFRENWSDLLEAFRRVEQSDAPPLEQLEGIAKLLLRSWRNDPDLVTVMVREVARSPHLQSQVEGIREGFTIIQRVIERGQADGSLRTGIDPRLASWIFYGGLEEVLTGWVLGQLPDGDDEVARAERTIIDVVCGGLGAVAPAAAV
;
A
#
# COMPACT_ATOMS: atom_id res chain seq x y z
N MET A 1 -5.24 -28.87 -21.07
CA MET A 1 -5.21 -28.72 -19.60
C MET A 1 -5.20 -27.24 -19.15
N THR A 2 -4.97 -26.29 -20.03
CA THR A 2 -4.86 -24.82 -19.78
C THR A 2 -6.20 -24.15 -19.38
N ASP A 3 -7.31 -24.60 -19.96
CA ASP A 3 -8.64 -23.96 -19.82
C ASP A 3 -9.23 -24.05 -18.38
N ARG A 4 -9.12 -25.19 -17.72
CA ARG A 4 -9.69 -25.41 -16.38
C ARG A 4 -8.94 -24.64 -15.28
N SER A 5 -7.63 -24.50 -15.41
CA SER A 5 -6.78 -23.75 -14.46
C SER A 5 -7.07 -22.25 -14.58
N THR A 6 -7.19 -21.75 -15.80
CA THR A 6 -7.52 -20.33 -16.07
C THR A 6 -8.90 -19.98 -15.51
N PHE A 7 -9.90 -20.83 -15.71
CA PHE A 7 -11.24 -20.62 -15.17
C PHE A 7 -11.29 -20.60 -13.64
N GLN A 8 -10.52 -21.49 -12.99
CA GLN A 8 -10.44 -21.49 -11.51
C GLN A 8 -9.79 -20.20 -10.99
N GLU A 9 -8.72 -19.74 -11.63
CA GLU A 9 -8.05 -18.50 -11.25
C GLU A 9 -8.94 -17.27 -11.48
N GLU A 10 -9.67 -17.22 -12.57
CA GLU A 10 -10.66 -16.16 -12.81
C GLU A 10 -11.75 -16.11 -11.73
N LYS A 11 -12.29 -17.28 -11.32
CA LYS A 11 -13.27 -17.34 -10.24
C LYS A 11 -12.70 -16.92 -8.90
N ARG A 12 -11.44 -17.32 -8.62
CA ARG A 12 -10.74 -16.91 -7.40
C ARG A 12 -10.56 -15.39 -7.35
N ARG A 13 -10.13 -14.76 -8.44
CA ARG A 13 -10.00 -13.31 -8.55
C ARG A 13 -11.34 -12.59 -8.40
N LEU A 14 -12.40 -13.13 -8.98
CA LEU A 14 -13.75 -12.59 -8.84
C LEU A 14 -14.19 -12.56 -7.37
N ILE A 15 -13.93 -13.63 -6.60
CA ILE A 15 -14.23 -13.70 -5.17
C ILE A 15 -13.43 -12.66 -4.39
N LEU A 16 -12.12 -12.53 -4.65
CA LEU A 16 -11.27 -11.55 -3.97
C LEU A 16 -11.73 -10.11 -4.24
N ALA A 17 -12.02 -9.77 -5.49
CA ALA A 17 -12.53 -8.45 -5.86
C ALA A 17 -13.88 -8.14 -5.22
N ALA A 18 -14.81 -9.12 -5.18
CA ALA A 18 -16.08 -8.98 -4.48
C ALA A 18 -15.90 -8.80 -2.97
N SER A 19 -14.94 -9.52 -2.38
CA SER A 19 -14.62 -9.42 -0.95
C SER A 19 -14.12 -8.03 -0.57
N VAL A 20 -13.25 -7.44 -1.40
CA VAL A 20 -12.75 -6.06 -1.19
C VAL A 20 -13.93 -5.07 -1.15
N ARG A 21 -14.85 -5.12 -2.13
CA ARG A 21 -16.03 -4.25 -2.15
C ARG A 21 -16.94 -4.44 -0.94
N VAL A 22 -17.17 -5.69 -0.53
CA VAL A 22 -17.99 -6.00 0.65
C VAL A 22 -17.33 -5.50 1.94
N PHE A 23 -16.03 -5.75 2.11
CA PHE A 23 -15.29 -5.33 3.29
C PHE A 23 -15.17 -3.79 3.38
N ALA A 24 -14.92 -3.11 2.27
CA ALA A 24 -14.89 -1.65 2.23
C ALA A 24 -16.24 -1.03 2.64
N ARG A 25 -17.35 -1.54 2.09
CA ARG A 25 -18.70 -1.02 2.31
C ARG A 25 -19.26 -1.35 3.69
N LYS A 26 -19.18 -2.61 4.13
CA LYS A 26 -19.79 -3.11 5.38
C LYS A 26 -18.83 -3.15 6.57
N GLY A 27 -17.52 -3.10 6.33
CA GLY A 27 -16.47 -3.46 7.28
C GLY A 27 -16.29 -4.98 7.37
N TYR A 28 -15.06 -5.42 7.65
CA TYR A 28 -14.71 -6.84 7.73
C TYR A 28 -15.54 -7.60 8.76
N HIS A 29 -15.66 -7.07 9.98
CA HIS A 29 -16.35 -7.78 11.08
C HIS A 29 -17.84 -7.94 10.85
N ALA A 30 -18.51 -6.96 10.24
CA ALA A 30 -19.94 -7.00 9.97
C ALA A 30 -20.31 -7.81 8.71
N SER A 31 -19.33 -8.09 7.83
CA SER A 31 -19.56 -8.84 6.59
C SER A 31 -19.63 -10.34 6.83
N ARG A 32 -20.40 -11.03 5.99
CA ARG A 32 -20.57 -12.48 6.01
C ARG A 32 -20.12 -13.09 4.69
N VAL A 33 -19.76 -14.37 4.71
CA VAL A 33 -19.40 -15.13 3.49
C VAL A 33 -20.53 -15.08 2.46
N GLY A 34 -21.80 -15.08 2.92
CA GLY A 34 -22.97 -14.93 2.05
C GLY A 34 -22.98 -13.60 1.29
N ASP A 35 -22.57 -12.50 1.93
CA ASP A 35 -22.50 -11.18 1.27
C ASP A 35 -21.47 -11.19 0.14
N ILE A 36 -20.34 -11.87 0.35
CA ILE A 36 -19.28 -12.01 -0.66
C ILE A 36 -19.76 -12.88 -1.83
N ALA A 37 -20.45 -13.99 -1.55
CA ALA A 37 -20.98 -14.88 -2.58
C ALA A 37 -22.02 -14.16 -3.45
N GLU A 38 -22.92 -13.39 -2.82
CA GLU A 38 -23.92 -12.56 -3.50
C GLU A 38 -23.26 -11.49 -4.38
N GLU A 39 -22.29 -10.74 -3.84
CA GLU A 39 -21.52 -9.71 -4.57
C GLU A 39 -20.74 -10.30 -5.75
N ALA A 40 -20.21 -11.51 -5.60
CA ALA A 40 -19.48 -12.23 -6.64
C ALA A 40 -20.40 -12.91 -7.68
N GLY A 41 -21.71 -12.95 -7.43
CA GLY A 41 -22.67 -13.65 -8.31
C GLY A 41 -22.44 -15.17 -8.36
N ILE A 42 -22.03 -15.78 -7.24
CA ILE A 42 -21.76 -17.22 -7.12
C ILE A 42 -22.64 -17.89 -6.05
N ALA A 43 -22.79 -19.21 -6.16
CA ALA A 43 -23.43 -19.97 -5.10
C ALA A 43 -22.57 -19.93 -3.81
N HIS A 44 -23.22 -19.78 -2.65
CA HIS A 44 -22.57 -19.71 -1.34
C HIS A 44 -21.57 -20.87 -1.08
N GLY A 45 -21.93 -22.10 -1.44
CA GLY A 45 -21.06 -23.26 -1.29
C GLY A 45 -19.81 -23.23 -2.18
N LEU A 46 -19.86 -22.49 -3.30
CA LEU A 46 -18.73 -22.39 -4.20
C LEU A 46 -17.59 -21.57 -3.59
N LEU A 47 -17.88 -20.57 -2.74
CA LEU A 47 -16.85 -19.80 -2.06
C LEU A 47 -15.97 -20.71 -1.19
N TYR A 48 -16.58 -21.63 -0.45
CA TYR A 48 -15.86 -22.57 0.40
C TYR A 48 -15.00 -23.60 -0.37
N HIS A 49 -15.21 -23.72 -1.67
CA HIS A 49 -14.30 -24.48 -2.53
C HIS A 49 -12.96 -23.77 -2.76
N TYR A 50 -12.94 -22.43 -2.67
CA TYR A 50 -11.75 -21.61 -2.91
C TYR A 50 -11.07 -21.12 -1.63
N PHE A 51 -11.85 -20.85 -0.59
CA PHE A 51 -11.37 -20.29 0.67
C PHE A 51 -12.08 -20.97 1.84
N ALA A 52 -11.32 -21.47 2.80
CA ALA A 52 -11.88 -22.17 3.95
C ALA A 52 -12.66 -21.23 4.90
N SER A 53 -12.31 -19.94 4.91
CA SER A 53 -12.93 -18.96 5.79
C SER A 53 -12.87 -17.53 5.25
N LYS A 54 -13.60 -16.62 5.89
CA LYS A 54 -13.53 -15.18 5.60
C LYS A 54 -12.16 -14.60 5.97
N GLU A 55 -11.54 -15.14 6.98
CA GLU A 55 -10.19 -14.80 7.42
C GLU A 55 -9.17 -15.10 6.33
N GLU A 56 -9.22 -16.30 5.73
CA GLU A 56 -8.33 -16.67 4.62
C GLU A 56 -8.52 -15.76 3.40
N VAL A 57 -9.76 -15.34 3.14
CA VAL A 57 -10.03 -14.35 2.08
C VAL A 57 -9.30 -13.04 2.38
N LEU A 58 -9.44 -12.48 3.59
CA LEU A 58 -8.78 -11.24 3.98
C LEU A 58 -7.26 -11.36 3.92
N GLU A 59 -6.69 -12.44 4.46
CA GLU A 59 -5.25 -12.71 4.41
C GLU A 59 -4.74 -12.80 2.98
N THR A 60 -5.53 -13.41 2.10
CA THR A 60 -5.16 -13.55 0.68
C THR A 60 -5.22 -12.19 -0.03
N VAL A 61 -6.27 -11.39 0.19
CA VAL A 61 -6.36 -10.01 -0.33
C VAL A 61 -5.13 -9.21 0.12
N PHE A 62 -4.82 -9.25 1.40
CA PHE A 62 -3.66 -8.53 1.93
C PHE A 62 -2.36 -9.01 1.29
N ARG A 63 -2.09 -10.32 1.33
CA ARG A 63 -0.82 -10.91 0.86
C ARG A 63 -0.56 -10.60 -0.61
N GLU A 64 -1.56 -10.75 -1.49
CA GLU A 64 -1.38 -10.53 -2.92
C GLU A 64 -1.13 -9.04 -3.21
N ASN A 65 -1.97 -8.16 -2.70
CA ASN A 65 -1.81 -6.73 -2.95
C ASN A 65 -0.54 -6.15 -2.32
N TRP A 66 -0.15 -6.64 -1.14
CA TRP A 66 1.09 -6.23 -0.50
C TRP A 66 2.32 -6.73 -1.27
N SER A 67 2.27 -7.97 -1.78
CA SER A 67 3.33 -8.53 -2.61
C SER A 67 3.54 -7.72 -3.89
N ASP A 68 2.45 -7.33 -4.57
CA ASP A 68 2.49 -6.51 -5.78
C ASP A 68 3.08 -5.11 -5.49
N LEU A 69 2.71 -4.52 -4.36
CA LEU A 69 3.24 -3.23 -3.92
C LEU A 69 4.74 -3.32 -3.61
N LEU A 70 5.18 -4.35 -2.90
CA LEU A 70 6.61 -4.59 -2.62
C LEU A 70 7.41 -4.80 -3.89
N GLU A 71 6.87 -5.53 -4.86
CA GLU A 71 7.52 -5.70 -6.15
C GLU A 71 7.64 -4.36 -6.90
N ALA A 72 6.62 -3.50 -6.83
CA ALA A 72 6.71 -2.16 -7.37
C ALA A 72 7.77 -1.30 -6.65
N PHE A 73 7.88 -1.39 -5.33
CA PHE A 73 8.93 -0.72 -4.55
C PHE A 73 10.32 -1.21 -4.94
N ARG A 74 10.52 -2.53 -5.10
CA ARG A 74 11.79 -3.10 -5.55
C ARG A 74 12.18 -2.60 -6.94
N ARG A 75 11.21 -2.51 -7.88
CA ARG A 75 11.49 -1.95 -9.22
C ARG A 75 11.95 -0.49 -9.16
N VAL A 76 11.34 0.32 -8.30
CA VAL A 76 11.77 1.71 -8.08
C VAL A 76 13.15 1.75 -7.45
N GLU A 77 13.40 0.96 -6.40
CA GLU A 77 14.69 0.87 -5.71
C GLU A 77 15.84 0.46 -6.64
N GLN A 78 15.57 -0.43 -7.61
CA GLN A 78 16.55 -0.97 -8.56
C GLN A 78 16.71 -0.10 -9.81
N SER A 79 15.93 0.96 -9.96
CA SER A 79 16.07 1.89 -11.09
C SER A 79 17.34 2.72 -10.99
N ASP A 80 17.79 3.28 -12.12
CA ASP A 80 18.93 4.19 -12.18
C ASP A 80 18.61 5.62 -11.70
N ALA A 81 17.40 5.86 -11.21
CA ALA A 81 16.97 7.17 -10.72
C ALA A 81 17.72 7.56 -9.44
N PRO A 82 18.00 8.85 -9.22
CA PRO A 82 18.58 9.34 -7.99
C PRO A 82 17.73 8.96 -6.75
N PRO A 83 18.32 8.77 -5.56
CA PRO A 83 17.61 8.35 -4.35
C PRO A 83 16.38 9.20 -4.02
N LEU A 84 16.43 10.50 -4.21
CA LEU A 84 15.29 11.38 -3.98
C LEU A 84 14.13 11.06 -4.92
N GLU A 85 14.41 10.86 -6.19
CA GLU A 85 13.39 10.49 -7.20
C GLU A 85 12.84 9.08 -6.94
N GLN A 86 13.64 8.17 -6.39
CA GLN A 86 13.16 6.85 -5.96
C GLN A 86 12.17 6.97 -4.80
N LEU A 87 12.44 7.81 -3.80
CA LEU A 87 11.50 8.11 -2.71
C LEU A 87 10.21 8.74 -3.24
N GLU A 88 10.31 9.70 -4.17
CA GLU A 88 9.15 10.27 -4.85
C GLU A 88 8.34 9.21 -5.61
N GLY A 89 9.02 8.29 -6.29
CA GLY A 89 8.38 7.17 -6.98
C GLY A 89 7.58 6.27 -6.03
N ILE A 90 8.14 5.92 -4.88
CA ILE A 90 7.47 5.14 -3.83
C ILE A 90 6.26 5.91 -3.28
N ALA A 91 6.41 7.21 -2.99
CA ALA A 91 5.30 8.06 -2.53
C ALA A 91 4.14 8.10 -3.54
N LYS A 92 4.46 8.29 -4.80
CA LYS A 92 3.48 8.29 -5.90
C LYS A 92 2.75 6.95 -6.02
N LEU A 93 3.46 5.82 -5.91
CA LEU A 93 2.83 4.49 -5.94
C LEU A 93 1.79 4.33 -4.83
N LEU A 94 2.11 4.72 -3.59
CA LEU A 94 1.21 4.63 -2.45
C LEU A 94 0.00 5.56 -2.60
N LEU A 95 0.22 6.85 -2.88
CA LEU A 95 -0.88 7.81 -2.95
C LEU A 95 -1.82 7.52 -4.13
N ARG A 96 -1.28 7.09 -5.28
CA ARG A 96 -2.09 6.73 -6.45
C ARG A 96 -2.88 5.45 -6.28
N SER A 97 -2.52 4.58 -5.33
CA SER A 97 -3.33 3.40 -5.03
C SER A 97 -4.76 3.77 -4.66
N TRP A 98 -4.98 4.91 -3.98
CA TRP A 98 -6.30 5.46 -3.67
C TRP A 98 -7.15 5.72 -4.92
N ARG A 99 -6.56 6.29 -5.95
CA ARG A 99 -7.27 6.58 -7.21
C ARG A 99 -7.56 5.31 -8.02
N ASN A 100 -6.69 4.30 -7.90
CA ASN A 100 -6.81 3.06 -8.64
C ASN A 100 -7.85 2.12 -8.04
N ASP A 101 -7.86 2.00 -6.70
CA ASP A 101 -8.79 1.12 -5.96
C ASP A 101 -9.02 1.66 -4.54
N PRO A 102 -9.95 2.63 -4.36
CA PRO A 102 -10.25 3.18 -3.04
C PRO A 102 -10.84 2.17 -2.07
N ASP A 103 -11.57 1.15 -2.57
CA ASP A 103 -12.11 0.08 -1.74
C ASP A 103 -10.99 -0.77 -1.14
N LEU A 104 -10.00 -1.15 -1.95
CA LEU A 104 -8.84 -1.89 -1.47
C LEU A 104 -8.06 -1.09 -0.42
N VAL A 105 -7.75 0.19 -0.69
CA VAL A 105 -7.05 1.05 0.27
C VAL A 105 -7.85 1.17 1.56
N THR A 106 -9.18 1.30 1.48
CA THR A 106 -10.05 1.33 2.65
C THR A 106 -9.92 0.07 3.50
N VAL A 107 -9.91 -1.11 2.86
CA VAL A 107 -9.72 -2.39 3.57
C VAL A 107 -8.32 -2.46 4.19
N MET A 108 -7.28 -2.11 3.43
CA MET A 108 -5.90 -2.15 3.91
C MET A 108 -5.69 -1.24 5.13
N VAL A 109 -6.11 0.02 5.07
CA VAL A 109 -5.96 1.00 6.16
C VAL A 109 -6.74 0.58 7.40
N ARG A 110 -7.97 0.08 7.23
CA ARG A 110 -8.83 -0.28 8.37
C ARG A 110 -8.41 -1.56 9.08
N GLU A 111 -7.94 -2.56 8.33
CA GLU A 111 -7.78 -3.91 8.86
C GLU A 111 -6.34 -4.28 9.21
N VAL A 112 -5.31 -3.69 8.56
CA VAL A 112 -3.90 -4.04 8.81
C VAL A 112 -3.52 -3.89 10.28
N ALA A 113 -3.86 -2.76 10.90
CA ALA A 113 -3.49 -2.49 12.29
C ALA A 113 -4.39 -3.21 13.32
N ARG A 114 -5.54 -3.74 12.90
CA ARG A 114 -6.59 -4.24 13.81
C ARG A 114 -6.80 -5.74 13.75
N SER A 115 -6.40 -6.40 12.66
CA SER A 115 -6.65 -7.83 12.47
C SER A 115 -5.51 -8.68 13.02
N PRO A 116 -5.75 -9.51 14.04
CA PRO A 116 -4.75 -10.49 14.50
C PRO A 116 -4.30 -11.44 13.39
N HIS A 117 -5.18 -11.71 12.42
CA HIS A 117 -4.90 -12.58 11.29
C HIS A 117 -3.83 -12.02 10.35
N LEU A 118 -3.68 -10.69 10.28
CA LEU A 118 -2.66 -10.03 9.48
C LEU A 118 -1.31 -9.87 10.20
N GLN A 119 -1.23 -10.21 11.50
CA GLN A 119 0.03 -10.15 12.25
C GLN A 119 1.11 -11.09 11.68
N SER A 120 0.72 -12.21 11.07
CA SER A 120 1.63 -13.10 10.35
C SER A 120 2.25 -12.47 9.10
N GLN A 121 1.66 -11.38 8.59
CA GLN A 121 2.12 -10.65 7.40
C GLN A 121 3.08 -9.48 7.72
N VAL A 122 3.43 -9.30 9.00
CA VAL A 122 4.32 -8.21 9.48
C VAL A 122 5.69 -8.22 8.78
N GLU A 123 6.17 -9.40 8.36
CA GLU A 123 7.45 -9.51 7.64
C GLU A 123 7.42 -8.75 6.30
N GLY A 124 6.33 -8.85 5.54
CA GLY A 124 6.17 -8.08 4.30
C GLY A 124 6.16 -6.57 4.56
N ILE A 125 5.49 -6.12 5.62
CA ILE A 125 5.46 -4.70 6.01
C ILE A 125 6.87 -4.22 6.36
N ARG A 126 7.63 -5.00 7.13
CA ARG A 126 9.03 -4.70 7.46
C ARG A 126 9.91 -4.56 6.23
N GLU A 127 9.68 -5.38 5.22
CA GLU A 127 10.42 -5.30 3.97
C GLU A 127 10.21 -3.96 3.26
N GLY A 128 8.98 -3.45 3.24
CA GLY A 128 8.68 -2.11 2.69
C GLY A 128 9.51 -1.02 3.37
N PHE A 129 9.55 -1.01 4.70
CA PHE A 129 10.43 -0.08 5.44
C PHE A 129 11.91 -0.28 5.12
N THR A 130 12.35 -1.52 4.98
CA THR A 130 13.75 -1.83 4.66
C THR A 130 14.15 -1.33 3.27
N ILE A 131 13.26 -1.43 2.28
CA ILE A 131 13.50 -0.86 0.95
C ILE A 131 13.67 0.66 1.04
N ILE A 132 12.75 1.36 1.70
CA ILE A 132 12.82 2.81 1.88
C ILE A 132 14.11 3.19 2.62
N GLN A 133 14.46 2.49 3.69
CA GLN A 133 15.69 2.71 4.44
C GLN A 133 16.94 2.59 3.55
N ARG A 134 17.04 1.53 2.72
CA ARG A 134 18.18 1.35 1.81
C ARG A 134 18.30 2.45 0.78
N VAL A 135 17.19 2.98 0.26
CA VAL A 135 17.19 4.15 -0.63
C VAL A 135 17.78 5.36 0.09
N ILE A 136 17.35 5.61 1.34
CA ILE A 136 17.87 6.73 2.15
C ILE A 136 19.37 6.55 2.42
N GLU A 137 19.81 5.36 2.83
CA GLU A 137 21.22 5.04 3.09
C GLU A 137 22.10 5.28 1.86
N ARG A 138 21.64 4.91 0.66
CA ARG A 138 22.36 5.19 -0.59
C ARG A 138 22.48 6.69 -0.85
N GLY A 139 21.40 7.44 -0.66
CA GLY A 139 21.42 8.88 -0.84
C GLY A 139 22.28 9.62 0.19
N GLN A 140 22.41 9.07 1.39
CA GLN A 140 23.36 9.58 2.38
C GLN A 140 24.82 9.27 1.99
N ALA A 141 25.06 8.08 1.43
CA ALA A 141 26.39 7.67 1.02
C ALA A 141 26.92 8.46 -0.20
N ASP A 142 26.03 8.83 -1.15
CA ASP A 142 26.39 9.63 -2.33
C ASP A 142 26.27 11.15 -2.10
N GLY A 143 25.80 11.57 -0.91
CA GLY A 143 25.67 12.98 -0.51
C GLY A 143 24.44 13.69 -1.06
N SER A 144 23.52 13.01 -1.75
CA SER A 144 22.27 13.57 -2.25
C SER A 144 21.21 13.74 -1.15
N LEU A 145 21.33 12.99 -0.06
CA LEU A 145 20.48 13.11 1.11
C LEU A 145 21.28 13.47 2.38
N ARG A 146 20.59 14.05 3.36
CA ARG A 146 21.17 14.51 4.62
C ARG A 146 21.72 13.35 5.45
N THR A 147 22.99 13.42 5.83
CA THR A 147 23.69 12.39 6.63
C THR A 147 23.39 12.44 8.13
N GLY A 148 22.84 13.55 8.64
CA GLY A 148 22.54 13.72 10.07
C GLY A 148 21.18 13.14 10.52
N ILE A 149 20.50 12.37 9.67
CA ILE A 149 19.19 11.78 9.94
C ILE A 149 19.36 10.26 10.02
N ASP A 150 18.80 9.65 11.06
CA ASP A 150 18.72 8.19 11.16
C ASP A 150 17.85 7.61 10.02
N PRO A 151 18.41 6.80 9.11
CA PRO A 151 17.68 6.32 7.93
C PRO A 151 16.52 5.40 8.28
N ARG A 152 16.59 4.66 9.37
CA ARG A 152 15.52 3.81 9.86
C ARG A 152 14.34 4.66 10.35
N LEU A 153 14.59 5.67 11.18
CA LEU A 153 13.52 6.56 11.64
C LEU A 153 12.94 7.38 10.49
N ALA A 154 13.77 7.82 9.55
CA ALA A 154 13.32 8.53 8.37
C ALA A 154 12.40 7.66 7.50
N SER A 155 12.68 6.36 7.34
CA SER A 155 11.80 5.44 6.61
C SER A 155 10.41 5.30 7.26
N TRP A 156 10.34 5.30 8.59
CA TRP A 156 9.08 5.27 9.33
C TRP A 156 8.29 6.57 9.22
N ILE A 157 8.97 7.71 9.32
CA ILE A 157 8.35 9.04 9.15
C ILE A 157 7.82 9.19 7.72
N PHE A 158 8.61 8.77 6.73
CA PHE A 158 8.23 8.81 5.32
C PHE A 158 6.95 8.00 5.06
N TYR A 159 6.95 6.72 5.47
CA TYR A 159 5.80 5.85 5.27
C TYR A 159 4.58 6.32 6.08
N GLY A 160 4.79 6.67 7.35
CA GLY A 160 3.71 7.14 8.23
C GLY A 160 3.02 8.41 7.73
N GLY A 161 3.78 9.33 7.13
CA GLY A 161 3.21 10.52 6.50
C GLY A 161 2.29 10.19 5.31
N LEU A 162 2.69 9.23 4.49
CA LEU A 162 1.89 8.73 3.37
C LEU A 162 0.64 7.97 3.85
N GLU A 163 0.80 7.10 4.84
CA GLU A 163 -0.29 6.32 5.43
C GLU A 163 -1.35 7.23 6.08
N GLU A 164 -0.93 8.30 6.76
CA GLU A 164 -1.87 9.23 7.38
C GLU A 164 -2.68 10.02 6.35
N VAL A 165 -2.11 10.36 5.20
CA VAL A 165 -2.86 10.96 4.09
C VAL A 165 -3.90 9.98 3.54
N LEU A 166 -3.54 8.72 3.32
CA LEU A 166 -4.48 7.66 2.91
C LEU A 166 -5.58 7.47 3.96
N THR A 167 -5.23 7.47 5.23
CA THR A 167 -6.18 7.40 6.36
C THR A 167 -7.14 8.59 6.33
N GLY A 168 -6.66 9.80 6.07
CA GLY A 168 -7.47 11.00 5.93
C GLY A 168 -8.52 10.88 4.82
N TRP A 169 -8.16 10.29 3.68
CA TRP A 169 -9.13 10.02 2.59
C TRP A 169 -10.14 8.93 2.97
N VAL A 170 -9.67 7.81 3.52
CA VAL A 170 -10.54 6.69 3.98
C VAL A 170 -11.58 7.15 5.00
N LEU A 171 -11.22 8.11 5.86
CA LEU A 171 -12.10 8.66 6.89
C LEU A 171 -12.91 9.89 6.41
N GLY A 172 -12.73 10.33 5.16
CA GLY A 172 -13.38 11.52 4.63
C GLY A 172 -12.96 12.82 5.33
N GLN A 173 -11.79 12.86 5.94
CA GLN A 173 -11.22 14.02 6.62
C GLN A 173 -10.44 14.93 5.67
N LEU A 174 -9.95 14.36 4.57
CA LEU A 174 -9.30 15.09 3.49
C LEU A 174 -10.15 14.97 2.22
N PRO A 175 -10.24 16.04 1.42
CA PRO A 175 -10.91 15.97 0.12
C PRO A 175 -10.11 15.07 -0.83
N ASP A 176 -10.80 14.23 -1.60
CA ASP A 176 -10.23 13.15 -2.44
C ASP A 176 -10.54 13.30 -3.93
N GLY A 177 -11.02 14.47 -4.35
CA GLY A 177 -11.15 14.78 -5.78
C GLY A 177 -9.80 14.75 -6.50
N ASP A 178 -9.83 14.62 -7.83
CA ASP A 178 -8.62 14.47 -8.64
C ASP A 178 -7.56 15.56 -8.41
N ASP A 179 -7.99 16.81 -8.34
CA ASP A 179 -7.10 17.95 -8.09
C ASP A 179 -6.54 17.92 -6.66
N GLU A 180 -7.33 17.47 -5.69
CA GLU A 180 -6.95 17.39 -4.29
C GLU A 180 -5.94 16.25 -4.05
N VAL A 181 -6.15 15.09 -4.66
CA VAL A 181 -5.18 13.99 -4.62
C VAL A 181 -3.86 14.41 -5.25
N ALA A 182 -3.88 15.08 -6.42
CA ALA A 182 -2.67 15.59 -7.05
C ALA A 182 -1.97 16.69 -6.22
N ARG A 183 -2.73 17.47 -5.45
CA ARG A 183 -2.19 18.46 -4.50
C ARG A 183 -1.53 17.77 -3.31
N ALA A 184 -2.18 16.76 -2.72
CA ALA A 184 -1.62 15.99 -1.61
C ALA A 184 -0.33 15.26 -2.04
N GLU A 185 -0.31 14.67 -3.25
CA GLU A 185 0.90 14.07 -3.85
C GLU A 185 2.07 15.05 -3.85
N ARG A 186 1.88 16.26 -4.39
CA ARG A 186 2.92 17.29 -4.41
C ARG A 186 3.34 17.72 -3.01
N THR A 187 2.36 18.00 -2.15
CA THR A 187 2.64 18.49 -0.80
C THR A 187 3.44 17.50 0.04
N ILE A 188 3.07 16.22 0.02
CA ILE A 188 3.78 15.22 0.83
C ILE A 188 5.19 14.98 0.29
N ILE A 189 5.36 14.99 -1.03
CA ILE A 189 6.68 14.87 -1.67
C ILE A 189 7.55 16.07 -1.27
N ASP A 190 7.04 17.28 -1.40
CA ASP A 190 7.78 18.50 -1.06
C ASP A 190 8.18 18.53 0.43
N VAL A 191 7.28 18.12 1.34
CA VAL A 191 7.55 18.14 2.78
C VAL A 191 8.48 16.99 3.20
N VAL A 192 8.19 15.76 2.76
CA VAL A 192 8.91 14.58 3.25
C VAL A 192 10.20 14.37 2.48
N CYS A 193 10.16 14.40 1.14
CA CYS A 193 11.35 14.20 0.32
C CYS A 193 12.25 15.45 0.34
N GLY A 194 11.67 16.66 0.29
CA GLY A 194 12.40 17.90 0.40
C GLY A 194 13.12 18.07 1.75
N GLY A 195 12.48 17.58 2.84
CA GLY A 195 13.11 17.56 4.17
C GLY A 195 14.30 16.60 4.29
N LEU A 196 14.37 15.57 3.43
CA LEU A 196 15.50 14.63 3.35
C LEU A 196 16.62 15.11 2.42
N GLY A 197 16.34 16.05 1.52
CA GLY A 197 17.33 16.57 0.59
C GLY A 197 18.56 17.17 1.28
N ALA A 198 19.73 17.08 0.66
CA ALA A 198 20.94 17.70 1.17
C ALA A 198 20.73 19.24 1.26
N VAL A 199 21.05 19.80 2.43
CA VAL A 199 21.09 21.27 2.58
C VAL A 199 22.33 21.76 1.83
N ALA A 200 22.13 22.62 0.82
CA ALA A 200 23.26 23.27 0.19
C ALA A 200 24.13 23.95 1.28
N PRO A 201 25.45 23.79 1.25
CA PRO A 201 26.32 24.47 2.21
C PRO A 201 26.01 25.98 2.12
N ALA A 202 25.74 26.59 3.28
CA ALA A 202 25.54 28.03 3.34
C ALA A 202 26.80 28.68 2.69
N ALA A 203 26.56 29.48 1.65
CA ALA A 203 27.65 30.21 1.02
C ALA A 203 28.38 30.99 2.13
N ALA A 204 29.66 30.67 2.35
CA ALA A 204 30.47 31.37 3.30
C ALA A 204 30.56 32.86 2.84
N VAL A 205 30.00 33.75 3.66
CA VAL A 205 30.07 35.20 3.48
C VAL A 205 31.46 35.68 3.88
#